data_703a25f796037a7bf78a269a1b12e81c
#
_entry.id   703a25f796037a7bf78a269a1b12e81c
#
_cell.length_a   1.000
_cell.length_b   1.000
_cell.length_c   1.000
_cell.angle_alpha   90.00
_cell.angle_beta   90.00
_cell.angle_gamma   90.00
#
_symmetry.space_group_name_H-M   'P 1'
#
loop_
_entity.id
_entity.type
_entity.pdbx_description
1 polymer ?
#
loop_
_entity_poly.entity_id
_entity_poly.type
_entity_poly.pdbx_seq_one_letter_code
_entity_poly.pdbx_strand_id
1 'polypeptide(L)'
;EMVVSGSRSEQLSDELPLSIDVIDARALSDQQSRDVREALRDLPNTSVKHPLPRTTVGGANTVGTGRDGNVGLNIRGLGGNRVLMLVDGIRVPRSYAFRTTTFDREYLSMELLKRIEVVRGPASALYGSDGMAGLVNFITHEPADFLTSAKGAPPKQVGGRISAGWSGDDNGRALAATVAGTASDTVQWLVTANARRSHAMDNMGTRDTSDTSRTTPNPQHNEDNAVLAKVVLRPSAAQRHVVTLEHVEKQADVNLLSSRAPLPLTGSPTAIAGAVRDENSSRTMDRSRFTWDGRYTLGASWADQLQTVLAVQHASSRQVGTSVRNTLPLRVRDNSYSEDTWQAGLQAEKTLRTPGGWAHKLT
;
A
#
# COMPACT_ATOMS: atom_id res chain seq x y z
N GLU A 1 9.65 19.38 10.02
CA GLU A 1 8.51 18.45 10.09
C GLU A 1 8.87 17.25 10.93
N MET A 2 7.90 16.69 11.72
CA MET A 2 8.16 15.51 12.55
C MET A 2 8.02 14.25 11.72
N VAL A 3 9.07 13.41 11.71
CA VAL A 3 9.13 12.14 10.99
C VAL A 3 9.52 11.00 11.91
N VAL A 4 9.13 9.79 11.57
CA VAL A 4 9.42 8.57 12.34
C VAL A 4 10.39 7.66 11.60
N SER A 5 10.34 7.65 10.29
CA SER A 5 11.03 6.67 9.44
C SER A 5 12.55 6.78 9.47
N GLY A 6 13.08 7.95 9.84
CA GLY A 6 14.53 8.17 9.87
C GLY A 6 15.25 7.57 11.09
N SER A 7 14.52 7.38 12.20
CA SER A 7 15.13 6.95 13.47
C SER A 7 14.26 6.00 14.30
N ARG A 8 13.08 5.60 13.79
CA ARG A 8 12.02 4.85 14.49
C ARG A 8 11.41 5.60 15.68
N SER A 9 11.82 6.85 15.93
CA SER A 9 11.24 7.75 16.93
C SER A 9 10.88 9.07 16.26
N GLU A 10 9.93 9.81 16.85
CA GLU A 10 9.55 11.13 16.34
C GLU A 10 10.70 12.12 16.48
N GLN A 11 11.22 12.62 15.34
CA GLN A 11 12.28 13.62 15.27
C GLN A 11 11.98 14.64 14.16
N LEU A 12 12.60 15.80 14.23
CA LEU A 12 12.52 16.75 13.12
C LEU A 12 13.31 16.24 11.92
N SER A 13 12.74 16.33 10.74
CA SER A 13 13.41 15.91 9.48
C SER A 13 14.76 16.56 9.29
N ASP A 14 14.90 17.82 9.71
CA ASP A 14 16.09 18.63 9.54
C ASP A 14 17.23 18.26 10.53
N GLU A 15 16.94 17.48 11.56
CA GLU A 15 17.91 16.96 12.53
C GLU A 15 18.51 15.61 12.09
N LEU A 16 17.96 15.01 11.04
CA LEU A 16 18.39 13.70 10.56
C LEU A 16 19.37 13.86 9.37
N PRO A 17 20.50 13.13 9.36
CA PRO A 17 21.44 13.14 8.24
C PRO A 17 20.95 12.27 7.07
N LEU A 18 19.67 12.36 6.73
CA LEU A 18 18.98 11.56 5.73
C LEU A 18 18.15 12.46 4.80
N SER A 19 18.02 12.04 3.55
CA SER A 19 17.09 12.68 2.61
C SER A 19 15.70 12.09 2.81
N ILE A 20 14.83 12.85 3.49
CA ILE A 20 13.46 12.42 3.80
C ILE A 20 12.50 13.42 3.15
N ASP A 21 11.54 12.89 2.40
CA ASP A 21 10.39 13.65 1.91
C ASP A 21 9.14 13.20 2.68
N VAL A 22 8.26 14.13 2.94
CA VAL A 22 6.96 13.89 3.59
C VAL A 22 5.85 14.42 2.71
N ILE A 23 4.89 13.56 2.42
CA ILE A 23 3.65 13.91 1.72
C ILE A 23 2.55 13.80 2.77
N ASP A 24 2.02 14.91 3.22
CA ASP A 24 0.99 14.95 4.25
C ASP A 24 -0.42 14.69 3.68
N ALA A 25 -1.40 14.52 4.58
CA ALA A 25 -2.79 14.25 4.21
C ALA A 25 -3.40 15.37 3.36
N ARG A 26 -2.94 16.63 3.52
CA ARG A 26 -3.40 17.74 2.71
C ARG A 26 -2.89 17.63 1.28
N ALA A 27 -1.59 17.36 1.11
CA ALA A 27 -1.01 17.15 -0.21
C ALA A 27 -1.65 15.95 -0.92
N LEU A 28 -1.89 14.82 -0.21
CA LEU A 28 -2.61 13.66 -0.76
C LEU A 28 -4.02 14.01 -1.21
N SER A 29 -4.73 14.81 -0.42
CA SER A 29 -6.09 15.28 -0.75
C SER A 29 -6.10 16.28 -1.90
N ASP A 30 -5.20 17.26 -1.90
CA ASP A 30 -5.10 18.29 -2.94
C ASP A 30 -4.71 17.69 -4.30
N GLN A 31 -3.85 16.66 -4.29
CA GLN A 31 -3.49 15.88 -5.47
C GLN A 31 -4.56 14.86 -5.88
N GLN A 32 -5.57 14.63 -5.03
CA GLN A 32 -6.58 13.57 -5.22
C GLN A 32 -5.94 12.18 -5.48
N SER A 33 -4.85 11.88 -4.77
CA SER A 33 -4.05 10.68 -4.99
C SER A 33 -4.86 9.41 -4.66
N ARG A 34 -5.07 8.57 -5.66
CA ARG A 34 -5.83 7.32 -5.57
C ARG A 34 -4.97 6.11 -5.29
N ASP A 35 -3.70 6.19 -5.65
CA ASP A 35 -2.71 5.13 -5.48
C ASP A 35 -1.32 5.70 -5.12
N VAL A 36 -0.39 4.79 -4.86
CA VAL A 36 1.00 5.14 -4.51
C VAL A 36 1.71 5.87 -5.66
N ARG A 37 1.37 5.57 -6.92
CA ARG A 37 1.96 6.21 -8.09
C ARG A 37 1.60 7.69 -8.16
N GLU A 38 0.33 7.99 -8.00
CA GLU A 38 -0.14 9.38 -7.98
C GLU A 38 0.44 10.16 -6.81
N ALA A 39 0.47 9.54 -5.62
CA ALA A 39 1.02 10.15 -4.43
C ALA A 39 2.52 10.50 -4.54
N LEU A 40 3.31 9.65 -5.23
CA LEU A 40 4.77 9.80 -5.33
C LEU A 40 5.23 10.41 -6.67
N ARG A 41 4.32 10.82 -7.55
CA ARG A 41 4.65 11.25 -8.94
C ARG A 41 5.59 12.45 -9.01
N ASP A 42 5.50 13.38 -8.06
CA ASP A 42 6.27 14.61 -8.05
C ASP A 42 7.59 14.50 -7.27
N LEU A 43 7.88 13.32 -6.69
CA LEU A 43 9.12 13.12 -5.96
C LEU A 43 10.30 12.84 -6.91
N PRO A 44 11.40 13.60 -6.79
CA PRO A 44 12.57 13.41 -7.63
C PRO A 44 13.23 12.04 -7.36
N ASN A 45 13.75 11.43 -8.42
CA ASN A 45 14.43 10.11 -8.35
C ASN A 45 13.58 8.97 -7.79
N THR A 46 12.25 9.14 -7.79
CA THR A 46 11.27 8.14 -7.40
C THR A 46 10.36 7.89 -8.57
N SER A 47 10.06 6.64 -8.84
CA SER A 47 9.09 6.27 -9.88
C SER A 47 8.29 5.05 -9.43
N VAL A 48 7.03 5.03 -9.81
CA VAL A 48 6.15 3.89 -9.58
C VAL A 48 5.67 3.40 -10.94
N LYS A 49 6.06 2.18 -11.30
CA LYS A 49 5.58 1.55 -12.53
C LYS A 49 4.16 1.07 -12.30
N HIS A 50 3.27 1.51 -13.14
CA HIS A 50 1.90 1.02 -13.20
C HIS A 50 1.68 0.42 -14.58
N PRO A 51 2.03 -0.86 -14.80
CA PRO A 51 1.72 -1.52 -16.05
C PRO A 51 0.19 -1.59 -16.17
N LEU A 52 -0.30 -1.43 -17.40
CA LEU A 52 -1.71 -1.70 -17.69
C LEU A 52 -2.04 -3.11 -17.20
N PRO A 53 -3.18 -3.33 -16.54
CA PRO A 53 -3.57 -4.65 -16.09
C PRO A 53 -3.73 -5.56 -17.31
N ARG A 54 -2.76 -6.41 -17.51
CA ARG A 54 -2.76 -7.49 -18.47
C ARG A 54 -2.56 -8.77 -17.70
N THR A 55 -3.64 -9.34 -17.28
CA THR A 55 -3.61 -10.67 -16.71
C THR A 55 -3.36 -11.65 -17.86
N THR A 56 -2.17 -12.16 -17.94
CA THR A 56 -1.82 -13.16 -18.92
C THR A 56 -2.20 -14.53 -18.41
N VAL A 57 -3.30 -15.07 -18.88
CA VAL A 57 -3.56 -16.49 -18.80
C VAL A 57 -2.66 -17.18 -19.81
N GLY A 58 -1.37 -17.14 -19.52
CA GLY A 58 -0.33 -17.97 -20.06
C GLY A 58 -0.28 -18.24 -21.54
N GLY A 59 0.02 -17.26 -22.32
CA GLY A 59 0.65 -17.48 -23.62
C GLY A 59 2.17 -17.55 -23.44
N ALA A 60 2.83 -18.51 -24.06
CA ALA A 60 4.29 -18.60 -24.10
C ALA A 60 4.95 -17.38 -24.81
N ASN A 61 4.16 -16.48 -25.35
CA ASN A 61 4.62 -15.35 -26.16
C ASN A 61 4.49 -13.99 -25.46
N THR A 62 4.07 -13.92 -24.22
CA THR A 62 4.08 -12.69 -23.43
C THR A 62 5.39 -12.54 -22.68
N VAL A 63 6.48 -12.60 -23.43
CA VAL A 63 7.82 -12.31 -22.93
C VAL A 63 7.85 -10.84 -22.46
N GLY A 64 8.04 -10.63 -21.17
CA GLY A 64 8.35 -9.33 -20.60
C GLY A 64 7.19 -8.54 -20.00
N THR A 65 5.96 -9.02 -20.01
CA THR A 65 4.80 -8.32 -19.44
C THR A 65 4.19 -8.97 -18.19
N GLY A 66 4.81 -10.02 -17.65
CA GLY A 66 4.34 -10.74 -16.44
C GLY A 66 4.34 -9.95 -15.15
N ARG A 67 4.09 -8.65 -15.22
CA ARG A 67 4.01 -7.73 -14.08
C ARG A 67 2.69 -6.99 -14.11
N ASP A 68 1.64 -7.71 -14.42
CA ASP A 68 0.32 -7.17 -14.54
C ASP A 68 -0.19 -6.69 -13.18
N GLY A 69 -0.44 -5.39 -13.09
CA GLY A 69 -0.94 -4.74 -11.90
C GLY A 69 0.10 -4.50 -10.80
N ASN A 70 1.39 -4.63 -11.07
CA ASN A 70 2.44 -4.39 -10.09
C ASN A 70 2.77 -2.91 -9.96
N VAL A 71 2.61 -2.39 -8.76
CA VAL A 71 3.15 -1.10 -8.36
C VAL A 71 4.66 -1.27 -8.10
N GLY A 72 5.45 -1.19 -9.16
CA GLY A 72 6.90 -1.26 -9.07
C GLY A 72 7.49 0.03 -8.55
N LEU A 73 7.56 0.18 -7.23
CA LEU A 73 8.23 1.33 -6.62
C LEU A 73 9.75 1.23 -6.85
N ASN A 74 10.33 2.31 -7.34
CA ASN A 74 11.75 2.45 -7.64
C ASN A 74 12.28 3.74 -7.04
N ILE A 75 13.42 3.66 -6.37
CA ILE A 75 14.17 4.80 -5.84
C ILE A 75 15.58 4.76 -6.41
N ARG A 76 16.00 5.82 -7.09
CA ARG A 76 17.35 5.96 -7.68
C ARG A 76 17.76 4.77 -8.57
N GLY A 77 16.83 4.22 -9.36
CA GLY A 77 17.09 3.09 -10.26
C GLY A 77 16.96 1.71 -9.62
N LEU A 78 16.79 1.60 -8.32
CA LEU A 78 16.62 0.34 -7.60
C LEU A 78 15.14 0.12 -7.25
N GLY A 79 14.58 -1.00 -7.67
CA GLY A 79 13.15 -1.33 -7.48
C GLY A 79 12.92 -2.73 -6.93
N GLY A 80 11.65 -3.11 -6.86
CA GLY A 80 11.20 -4.37 -6.28
C GLY A 80 11.43 -4.44 -4.77
N ASN A 81 11.83 -5.59 -4.25
CA ASN A 81 12.07 -5.77 -2.82
C ASN A 81 13.30 -5.01 -2.27
N ARG A 82 14.07 -4.28 -3.12
CA ARG A 82 15.16 -3.41 -2.68
C ARG A 82 14.69 -2.07 -2.11
N VAL A 83 13.41 -1.72 -2.33
CA VAL A 83 12.74 -0.62 -1.66
C VAL A 83 11.85 -1.20 -0.57
N LEU A 84 12.14 -0.87 0.68
CA LEU A 84 11.34 -1.33 1.81
C LEU A 84 10.04 -0.53 1.89
N MET A 85 8.91 -1.23 1.96
CA MET A 85 7.60 -0.63 2.20
C MET A 85 7.12 -1.00 3.60
N LEU A 86 6.66 0.00 4.33
CA LEU A 86 6.15 -0.13 5.69
C LEU A 86 4.76 0.51 5.81
N VAL A 87 3.94 -0.01 6.71
CA VAL A 87 2.72 0.66 7.18
C VAL A 87 2.81 0.77 8.70
N ASP A 88 2.84 1.99 9.23
CA ASP A 88 3.09 2.29 10.65
C ASP A 88 4.37 1.59 11.18
N GLY A 89 5.43 1.50 10.36
CA GLY A 89 6.68 0.83 10.71
C GLY A 89 6.68 -0.70 10.60
N ILE A 90 5.55 -1.30 10.21
CA ILE A 90 5.42 -2.75 9.98
C ILE A 90 5.64 -3.03 8.50
N ARG A 91 6.44 -4.04 8.18
CA ARG A 91 6.75 -4.41 6.80
C ARG A 91 5.50 -4.86 6.04
N VAL A 92 5.33 -4.32 4.85
CA VAL A 92 4.37 -4.85 3.86
C VAL A 92 4.93 -6.16 3.30
N PRO A 93 4.09 -7.18 3.02
CA PRO A 93 4.51 -8.42 2.40
C PRO A 93 5.37 -8.20 1.17
N ARG A 94 6.30 -9.11 0.92
CA ARG A 94 7.21 -8.99 -0.22
C ARG A 94 6.50 -9.25 -1.53
N SER A 95 6.96 -8.62 -2.61
CA SER A 95 6.57 -9.06 -3.94
C SER A 95 7.24 -10.40 -4.25
N TYR A 96 6.49 -11.29 -4.82
CA TYR A 96 6.96 -12.61 -5.23
C TYR A 96 6.71 -12.83 -6.72
N ALA A 97 7.71 -13.34 -7.42
CA ALA A 97 7.59 -13.66 -8.84
C ALA A 97 7.91 -15.13 -9.08
N PHE A 98 7.00 -15.81 -9.75
CA PHE A 98 7.18 -17.18 -10.20
C PHE A 98 6.91 -17.25 -11.69
N ARG A 99 7.96 -17.49 -12.49
CA ARG A 99 7.90 -17.47 -13.95
C ARG A 99 7.32 -16.14 -14.46
N THR A 100 6.15 -16.19 -15.09
CA THR A 100 5.43 -15.02 -15.66
C THR A 100 4.42 -14.41 -14.71
N THR A 101 4.14 -15.06 -13.59
CA THR A 101 3.21 -14.57 -12.57
C THR A 101 3.98 -13.78 -11.52
N THR A 102 3.52 -12.59 -11.22
CA THR A 102 4.08 -11.77 -10.15
C THR A 102 2.97 -11.36 -9.19
N PHE A 103 3.22 -11.54 -7.90
CA PHE A 103 2.37 -11.10 -6.80
C PHE A 103 2.96 -9.82 -6.21
N ASP A 104 2.15 -8.78 -6.15
CA ASP A 104 2.59 -7.44 -5.78
C ASP A 104 2.30 -7.09 -4.32
N ARG A 105 2.73 -5.87 -3.95
CA ARG A 105 2.64 -5.28 -2.61
C ARG A 105 1.58 -4.19 -2.53
N GLU A 106 0.56 -4.23 -3.37
CA GLU A 106 -0.49 -3.18 -3.43
C GLU A 106 -1.56 -3.34 -2.34
N TYR A 107 -1.14 -3.70 -1.13
CA TYR A 107 -2.00 -3.89 0.03
C TYR A 107 -2.25 -2.58 0.80
N LEU A 108 -2.57 -1.49 0.07
CA LEU A 108 -2.69 -0.15 0.66
C LEU A 108 -3.97 0.52 0.20
N SER A 109 -4.54 1.35 1.08
CA SER A 109 -5.61 2.28 0.75
C SER A 109 -5.18 3.69 1.14
N MET A 110 -5.25 4.64 0.21
CA MET A 110 -4.84 6.03 0.43
C MET A 110 -5.69 6.73 1.49
N GLU A 111 -6.97 6.38 1.59
CA GLU A 111 -7.92 6.99 2.53
C GLU A 111 -7.60 6.69 4.01
N LEU A 112 -6.79 5.67 4.27
CA LEU A 112 -6.35 5.33 5.62
C LEU A 112 -5.15 6.17 6.08
N LEU A 113 -4.50 6.89 5.14
CA LEU A 113 -3.19 7.50 5.38
C LEU A 113 -3.29 8.93 5.88
N LYS A 114 -2.50 9.22 6.90
CA LYS A 114 -2.20 10.56 7.40
C LYS A 114 -1.06 11.22 6.62
N ARG A 115 -0.02 10.45 6.27
CA ARG A 115 1.13 10.92 5.49
C ARG A 115 1.93 9.74 4.94
N ILE A 116 2.78 10.04 3.98
CA ILE A 116 3.77 9.12 3.44
C ILE A 116 5.15 9.70 3.71
N GLU A 117 6.05 8.93 4.31
CA GLU A 117 7.43 9.31 4.55
C GLU A 117 8.34 8.50 3.60
N VAL A 118 9.14 9.18 2.80
CA VAL A 118 10.06 8.56 1.84
C VAL A 118 11.50 8.85 2.25
N VAL A 119 12.25 7.84 2.64
CA VAL A 119 13.67 7.94 2.95
C VAL A 119 14.46 7.45 1.75
N ARG A 120 15.26 8.32 1.14
CA ARG A 120 16.10 8.01 -0.02
C ARG A 120 17.52 7.73 0.39
N GLY A 121 17.85 6.46 0.53
CA GLY A 121 19.15 5.96 0.94
C GLY A 121 19.04 4.68 1.75
N PRO A 122 20.14 4.03 2.08
CA PRO A 122 20.12 2.76 2.78
C PRO A 122 19.49 2.91 4.17
N ALA A 123 18.44 2.15 4.43
CA ALA A 123 17.70 2.11 5.68
C ALA A 123 17.83 0.75 6.40
N SER A 124 18.68 -0.13 5.88
CA SER A 124 18.82 -1.50 6.36
C SER A 124 19.34 -1.59 7.80
N ALA A 125 20.10 -0.61 8.27
CA ALA A 125 20.59 -0.59 9.64
C ALA A 125 19.46 -0.53 10.69
N LEU A 126 18.37 0.21 10.38
CA LEU A 126 17.25 0.39 11.30
C LEU A 126 16.15 -0.65 11.10
N TYR A 127 15.92 -1.05 9.84
CA TYR A 127 14.76 -1.85 9.46
C TYR A 127 15.12 -3.24 8.94
N GLY A 128 16.41 -3.62 8.92
CA GLY A 128 16.89 -4.90 8.42
C GLY A 128 16.91 -4.98 6.89
N SER A 129 16.86 -6.19 6.32
CA SER A 129 16.99 -6.42 4.87
C SER A 129 15.96 -5.64 4.04
N ASP A 130 16.23 -5.52 2.74
CA ASP A 130 15.36 -4.93 1.72
C ASP A 130 15.33 -3.38 1.66
N GLY A 131 15.95 -2.67 2.61
CA GLY A 131 16.07 -1.21 2.61
C GLY A 131 17.29 -0.66 1.88
N MET A 132 17.76 -1.29 0.79
CA MET A 132 18.99 -0.88 0.08
C MET A 132 18.85 0.44 -0.65
N ALA A 133 17.73 0.63 -1.36
CA ALA A 133 17.45 1.84 -2.13
C ALA A 133 16.86 2.96 -1.26
N GLY A 134 16.18 2.57 -0.21
CA GLY A 134 15.41 3.42 0.68
C GLY A 134 14.20 2.72 1.24
N LEU A 135 13.37 3.49 1.92
CA LEU A 135 12.09 3.00 2.43
C LEU A 135 10.98 4.01 2.16
N VAL A 136 9.75 3.49 2.09
CA VAL A 136 8.52 4.27 2.09
C VAL A 136 7.66 3.77 3.24
N ASN A 137 7.33 4.66 4.16
CA ASN A 137 6.50 4.36 5.31
C ASN A 137 5.16 5.09 5.19
N PHE A 138 4.10 4.33 5.12
CA PHE A 138 2.72 4.79 5.04
C PHE A 138 2.18 4.89 6.47
N ILE A 139 2.00 6.12 6.94
CA ILE A 139 1.51 6.39 8.30
C ILE A 139 0.00 6.56 8.25
N THR A 140 -0.72 5.73 8.97
CA THR A 140 -2.18 5.77 9.04
C THR A 140 -2.68 6.79 10.06
N HIS A 141 -3.93 7.25 9.89
CA HIS A 141 -4.55 8.19 10.80
C HIS A 141 -4.62 7.69 12.25
N GLU A 142 -4.58 8.64 13.18
CA GLU A 142 -4.80 8.44 14.62
C GLU A 142 -6.02 9.22 15.10
N PRO A 143 -6.64 8.85 16.25
CA PRO A 143 -7.77 9.58 16.80
C PRO A 143 -7.50 11.07 16.97
N ALA A 144 -6.31 11.44 17.42
CA ALA A 144 -5.91 12.83 17.65
C ALA A 144 -6.00 13.70 16.39
N ASP A 145 -5.86 13.13 15.18
CA ASP A 145 -5.95 13.88 13.92
C ASP A 145 -7.34 14.49 13.70
N PHE A 146 -8.38 13.92 14.30
CA PHE A 146 -9.77 14.34 14.19
C PHE A 146 -10.33 14.97 15.45
N LEU A 147 -9.70 14.77 16.62
CA LEU A 147 -10.15 15.25 17.91
C LEU A 147 -9.46 16.56 18.33
N THR A 148 -8.37 16.94 17.68
CA THR A 148 -7.68 18.19 17.96
C THR A 148 -8.54 19.39 17.52
N SER A 149 -8.71 20.34 18.40
CA SER A 149 -9.42 21.60 18.16
C SER A 149 -8.45 22.72 17.79
N ALA A 150 -8.99 23.84 17.32
CA ALA A 150 -8.20 25.05 17.13
C ALA A 150 -7.54 25.51 18.46
N LYS A 151 -6.42 26.23 18.36
CA LYS A 151 -5.66 26.70 19.53
C LYS A 151 -6.56 27.45 20.51
N GLY A 152 -6.61 26.98 21.74
CA GLY A 152 -7.44 27.58 22.81
C GLY A 152 -8.85 26.99 22.97
N ALA A 153 -9.29 26.10 22.10
CA ALA A 153 -10.56 25.38 22.25
C ALA A 153 -10.35 24.02 22.92
N PRO A 154 -11.33 23.52 23.71
CA PRO A 154 -11.23 22.20 24.31
C PRO A 154 -11.17 21.10 23.22
N PRO A 155 -10.52 19.96 23.47
CA PRO A 155 -10.52 18.83 22.57
C PRO A 155 -11.95 18.37 22.25
N LYS A 156 -12.17 17.94 21.00
CA LYS A 156 -13.46 17.40 20.58
C LYS A 156 -13.68 16.04 21.22
N GLN A 157 -14.89 15.76 21.69
CA GLN A 157 -15.27 14.44 22.18
C GLN A 157 -15.49 13.46 21.02
N VAL A 158 -15.97 13.94 19.88
CA VAL A 158 -16.17 13.18 18.64
C VAL A 158 -15.75 14.06 17.47
N GLY A 159 -15.08 13.48 16.52
CA GLY A 159 -14.68 14.11 15.26
C GLY A 159 -14.65 13.09 14.13
N GLY A 160 -14.57 13.56 12.90
CA GLY A 160 -14.50 12.66 11.76
C GLY A 160 -14.49 13.39 10.43
N ARG A 161 -14.47 12.60 9.36
CA ARG A 161 -14.50 13.06 7.97
C ARG A 161 -15.31 12.08 7.13
N ILE A 162 -16.06 12.61 6.20
CA ILE A 162 -16.66 11.83 5.10
C ILE A 162 -16.10 12.42 3.82
N SER A 163 -15.64 11.58 2.91
CA SER A 163 -15.19 11.96 1.58
C SER A 163 -15.89 11.11 0.52
N ALA A 164 -16.28 11.75 -0.57
CA ALA A 164 -16.80 11.10 -1.76
C ALA A 164 -16.02 11.62 -2.95
N GLY A 165 -15.62 10.72 -3.84
CA GLY A 165 -14.83 11.03 -5.02
C GLY A 165 -15.41 10.39 -6.27
N TRP A 166 -15.19 11.06 -7.41
CA TRP A 166 -15.44 10.52 -8.74
C TRP A 166 -14.25 10.84 -9.63
N SER A 167 -13.85 9.90 -10.47
CA SER A 167 -12.79 10.06 -11.47
C SER A 167 -13.31 9.68 -12.85
N GLY A 168 -13.07 10.56 -13.83
CA GLY A 168 -13.57 10.35 -15.19
C GLY A 168 -12.73 9.37 -16.02
N ASP A 169 -11.46 9.23 -15.71
CA ASP A 169 -10.50 8.41 -16.49
C ASP A 169 -10.72 6.90 -16.34
N ASP A 170 -11.29 6.46 -15.22
CA ASP A 170 -11.64 5.06 -14.95
C ASP A 170 -13.08 4.88 -14.49
N ASN A 171 -13.92 5.92 -14.65
CA ASN A 171 -15.29 5.99 -14.13
C ASN A 171 -15.38 5.55 -12.65
N GLY A 172 -14.36 5.90 -11.90
CA GLY A 172 -14.19 5.50 -10.51
C GLY A 172 -15.10 6.28 -9.57
N ARG A 173 -15.65 5.59 -8.58
CA ARG A 173 -16.46 6.16 -7.50
C ARG A 173 -15.88 5.68 -6.18
N ALA A 174 -15.62 6.59 -5.27
CA ALA A 174 -15.08 6.31 -3.95
C ALA A 174 -15.93 6.95 -2.86
N LEU A 175 -16.07 6.26 -1.76
CA LEU A 175 -16.67 6.77 -0.54
C LEU A 175 -15.79 6.34 0.63
N ALA A 176 -15.44 7.28 1.49
CA ALA A 176 -14.73 6.97 2.73
C ALA A 176 -15.35 7.74 3.90
N ALA A 177 -15.33 7.11 5.06
CA ALA A 177 -15.80 7.70 6.30
C ALA A 177 -14.83 7.37 7.43
N THR A 178 -14.50 8.38 8.22
CA THR A 178 -13.70 8.27 9.44
C THR A 178 -14.49 8.85 10.60
N VAL A 179 -14.54 8.14 11.70
CA VAL A 179 -15.09 8.62 12.97
C VAL A 179 -14.06 8.33 14.06
N ALA A 180 -13.80 9.33 14.88
CA ALA A 180 -12.94 9.22 16.05
C ALA A 180 -13.67 9.75 17.29
N GLY A 181 -13.36 9.21 18.45
CA GLY A 181 -13.98 9.61 19.70
C GLY A 181 -13.10 9.40 20.92
N THR A 182 -13.44 10.10 21.98
CA THR A 182 -12.86 9.95 23.30
C THR A 182 -13.84 9.15 24.15
N ALA A 183 -13.45 7.94 24.57
CA ALA A 183 -14.25 7.09 25.43
C ALA A 183 -14.03 7.41 26.91
N SER A 184 -12.82 7.86 27.28
CA SER A 184 -12.46 8.36 28.61
C SER A 184 -11.22 9.26 28.50
N ASP A 185 -10.80 9.88 29.60
CA ASP A 185 -9.58 10.70 29.64
C ASP A 185 -8.31 9.93 29.20
N THR A 186 -8.35 8.62 29.28
CA THR A 186 -7.23 7.74 28.94
C THR A 186 -7.41 6.95 27.64
N VAL A 187 -8.61 6.98 27.03
CA VAL A 187 -8.96 6.13 25.90
C VAL A 187 -9.54 6.94 24.74
N GLN A 188 -8.87 6.87 23.60
CA GLN A 188 -9.35 7.42 22.32
C GLN A 188 -9.45 6.30 21.30
N TRP A 189 -10.39 6.40 20.38
CA TRP A 189 -10.60 5.42 19.33
C TRP A 189 -10.85 6.09 17.97
N LEU A 190 -10.58 5.35 16.90
CA LEU A 190 -10.84 5.74 15.51
C LEU A 190 -11.28 4.51 14.73
N VAL A 191 -12.25 4.72 13.84
CA VAL A 191 -12.62 3.77 12.78
C VAL A 191 -12.68 4.51 11.47
N THR A 192 -11.99 3.98 10.46
CA THR A 192 -12.06 4.44 9.07
C THR A 192 -12.50 3.28 8.19
N ALA A 193 -13.41 3.52 7.28
CA ALA A 193 -13.77 2.58 6.22
C ALA A 193 -13.82 3.30 4.88
N ASN A 194 -13.39 2.63 3.82
CA ASN A 194 -13.54 3.10 2.46
C ASN A 194 -13.97 1.98 1.51
N ALA A 195 -14.67 2.38 0.46
CA ALA A 195 -15.01 1.54 -0.68
C ALA A 195 -14.81 2.34 -1.97
N ARG A 196 -14.13 1.74 -2.94
CA ARG A 196 -13.94 2.28 -4.29
C ARG A 196 -14.32 1.24 -5.31
N ARG A 197 -15.00 1.67 -6.37
CA ARG A 197 -15.28 0.87 -7.57
C ARG A 197 -14.86 1.64 -8.78
N SER A 198 -14.20 0.97 -9.72
CA SER A 198 -13.75 1.60 -10.97
C SER A 198 -13.72 0.60 -12.11
N HIS A 199 -13.51 1.09 -13.31
CA HIS A 199 -13.35 0.31 -14.52
C HIS A 199 -11.90 0.38 -15.02
N ALA A 200 -11.67 -0.08 -16.25
CA ALA A 200 -10.39 0.11 -16.91
C ALA A 200 -10.14 1.61 -17.11
N MET A 201 -8.88 2.02 -16.94
CA MET A 201 -8.47 3.38 -17.27
C MET A 201 -8.59 3.62 -18.77
N ASP A 202 -9.20 4.73 -19.15
CA ASP A 202 -9.31 5.14 -20.55
C ASP A 202 -7.93 5.39 -21.16
N ASN A 203 -7.81 5.10 -22.45
CA ASN A 203 -6.61 5.34 -23.23
C ASN A 203 -6.97 6.04 -24.56
N MET A 204 -5.95 6.33 -25.36
CA MET A 204 -6.13 6.95 -26.69
C MET A 204 -6.50 5.95 -27.79
N GLY A 205 -6.82 4.71 -27.45
CA GLY A 205 -7.23 3.69 -28.40
C GLY A 205 -8.60 3.98 -29.01
N THR A 206 -8.76 3.67 -30.29
CA THR A 206 -9.98 3.96 -31.06
C THR A 206 -10.68 2.71 -31.57
N ARG A 207 -10.00 1.57 -31.57
CA ARG A 207 -10.57 0.29 -32.05
C ARG A 207 -11.19 -0.48 -30.91
N ASP A 208 -12.52 -0.57 -30.92
CA ASP A 208 -13.30 -1.37 -29.97
C ASP A 208 -13.70 -2.71 -30.58
N THR A 209 -12.70 -3.50 -31.00
CA THR A 209 -12.88 -4.86 -31.50
C THR A 209 -12.78 -5.89 -30.39
N SER A 210 -13.34 -7.09 -30.64
CA SER A 210 -13.24 -8.21 -29.72
C SER A 210 -12.15 -9.22 -30.12
N ASP A 211 -11.00 -8.72 -30.56
CA ASP A 211 -9.88 -9.52 -31.02
C ASP A 211 -8.54 -8.81 -30.80
N THR A 212 -7.45 -9.40 -31.27
CA THR A 212 -6.08 -8.87 -31.12
C THR A 212 -5.85 -7.51 -31.79
N SER A 213 -6.78 -7.00 -32.60
CA SER A 213 -6.69 -5.66 -33.20
C SER A 213 -7.24 -4.56 -32.28
N ARG A 214 -7.81 -4.94 -31.12
CA ARG A 214 -8.34 -4.02 -30.12
C ARG A 214 -7.28 -3.06 -29.61
N THR A 215 -7.60 -1.77 -29.57
CA THR A 215 -6.75 -0.72 -29.00
C THR A 215 -7.40 0.00 -27.81
N THR A 216 -8.73 -0.06 -27.69
CA THR A 216 -9.43 0.41 -26.47
C THR A 216 -9.14 -0.51 -25.28
N PRO A 217 -9.28 -0.04 -24.03
CA PRO A 217 -9.09 -0.87 -22.85
C PRO A 217 -9.99 -2.11 -22.86
N ASN A 218 -9.50 -3.21 -22.33
CA ASN A 218 -10.36 -4.36 -22.07
C ASN A 218 -11.39 -4.01 -20.97
N PRO A 219 -12.62 -4.52 -21.07
CA PRO A 219 -13.59 -4.37 -19.98
C PRO A 219 -13.01 -4.88 -18.67
N GLN A 220 -12.98 -4.02 -17.65
CA GLN A 220 -12.43 -4.31 -16.34
C GLN A 220 -13.33 -3.73 -15.26
N HIS A 221 -13.44 -4.46 -14.17
CA HIS A 221 -14.12 -4.04 -12.96
C HIS A 221 -13.17 -4.18 -11.78
N ASN A 222 -13.00 -3.10 -11.02
CA ASN A 222 -12.14 -3.06 -9.83
C ASN A 222 -12.97 -2.71 -8.61
N GLU A 223 -12.71 -3.41 -7.52
CA GLU A 223 -13.25 -3.11 -6.20
C GLU A 223 -12.10 -3.03 -5.19
N ASP A 224 -12.03 -1.92 -4.45
CA ASP A 224 -11.06 -1.70 -3.38
C ASP A 224 -11.84 -1.36 -2.11
N ASN A 225 -11.68 -2.17 -1.08
CA ASN A 225 -12.29 -1.99 0.23
C ASN A 225 -11.20 -1.96 1.30
N ALA A 226 -11.35 -1.10 2.32
CA ALA A 226 -10.45 -1.14 3.46
C ALA A 226 -11.15 -0.65 4.72
N VAL A 227 -10.72 -1.21 5.85
CA VAL A 227 -11.15 -0.84 7.20
C VAL A 227 -9.92 -0.71 8.09
N LEU A 228 -9.89 0.35 8.88
CA LEU A 228 -8.89 0.61 9.92
C LEU A 228 -9.62 0.90 11.22
N ALA A 229 -9.25 0.22 12.30
CA ALA A 229 -9.66 0.56 13.65
C ALA A 229 -8.42 0.76 14.53
N LYS A 230 -8.37 1.86 15.26
CA LYS A 230 -7.30 2.15 16.23
C LYS A 230 -7.87 2.50 17.59
N VAL A 231 -7.19 2.02 18.63
CA VAL A 231 -7.43 2.44 20.02
C VAL A 231 -6.12 2.93 20.60
N VAL A 232 -6.15 4.14 21.14
CA VAL A 232 -5.02 4.77 21.84
C VAL A 232 -5.34 4.82 23.32
N LEU A 233 -4.52 4.14 24.12
CA LEU A 233 -4.62 4.08 25.55
C LEU A 233 -3.47 4.87 26.18
N ARG A 234 -3.78 5.77 27.12
CA ARG A 234 -2.82 6.52 27.94
C ARG A 234 -3.12 6.32 29.41
N PRO A 235 -2.76 5.13 29.99
CA PRO A 235 -3.03 4.85 31.40
C PRO A 235 -2.36 5.85 32.33
N SER A 236 -1.26 6.44 31.91
CA SER A 236 -0.54 7.49 32.61
C SER A 236 0.16 8.43 31.62
N ALA A 237 0.69 9.55 32.09
CA ALA A 237 1.52 10.44 31.26
C ALA A 237 2.81 9.77 30.74
N ALA A 238 3.25 8.69 31.41
CA ALA A 238 4.46 7.95 31.06
C ALA A 238 4.20 6.77 30.11
N GLN A 239 2.94 6.46 29.79
CA GLN A 239 2.59 5.28 29.00
C GLN A 239 1.61 5.62 27.88
N ARG A 240 1.91 5.13 26.69
CA ARG A 240 1.01 5.22 25.53
C ARG A 240 1.02 3.88 24.80
N HIS A 241 -0.15 3.33 24.56
CA HIS A 241 -0.34 2.12 23.79
C HIS A 241 -1.27 2.38 22.63
N VAL A 242 -0.91 1.86 21.46
CA VAL A 242 -1.74 1.90 20.26
C VAL A 242 -2.00 0.49 19.79
N VAL A 243 -3.27 0.13 19.73
CA VAL A 243 -3.73 -1.13 19.14
C VAL A 243 -4.36 -0.79 17.81
N THR A 244 -3.94 -1.47 16.74
CA THR A 244 -4.45 -1.28 15.38
C THR A 244 -4.93 -2.59 14.80
N LEU A 245 -6.12 -2.55 14.21
CA LEU A 245 -6.68 -3.57 13.32
C LEU A 245 -6.85 -2.95 11.95
N GLU A 246 -6.38 -3.62 10.92
CA GLU A 246 -6.49 -3.18 9.53
C GLU A 246 -6.84 -4.36 8.64
N HIS A 247 -7.77 -4.13 7.72
CA HIS A 247 -8.07 -5.05 6.64
C HIS A 247 -8.17 -4.27 5.34
N VAL A 248 -7.51 -4.77 4.30
CA VAL A 248 -7.53 -4.21 2.94
C VAL A 248 -7.82 -5.35 1.98
N GLU A 249 -8.80 -5.17 1.11
CA GLU A 249 -9.17 -6.10 0.06
C GLU A 249 -9.24 -5.37 -1.28
N LYS A 250 -8.68 -5.98 -2.32
CA LYS A 250 -8.73 -5.48 -3.70
C LYS A 250 -9.09 -6.61 -4.64
N GLN A 251 -10.01 -6.34 -5.55
CA GLN A 251 -10.40 -7.25 -6.60
C GLN A 251 -10.32 -6.56 -7.96
N ALA A 252 -9.89 -7.30 -8.97
CA ALA A 252 -9.89 -6.85 -10.36
C ALA A 252 -10.34 -8.00 -11.27
N ASP A 253 -11.43 -7.79 -11.98
CA ASP A 253 -11.97 -8.72 -12.99
C ASP A 253 -11.83 -8.13 -14.37
N VAL A 254 -11.25 -8.88 -15.30
CA VAL A 254 -10.95 -8.41 -16.66
C VAL A 254 -11.45 -9.39 -17.69
N ASN A 255 -12.20 -8.91 -18.67
CA ASN A 255 -12.52 -9.66 -19.89
C ASN A 255 -11.50 -9.26 -20.99
N LEU A 256 -10.61 -10.17 -21.32
CA LEU A 256 -9.48 -9.93 -22.23
C LEU A 256 -9.91 -10.06 -23.69
N LEU A 257 -10.73 -9.14 -24.17
CA LEU A 257 -11.18 -9.10 -25.56
C LEU A 257 -10.00 -9.04 -26.53
N SER A 258 -8.93 -8.33 -26.17
CA SER A 258 -7.71 -8.22 -26.98
C SER A 258 -6.91 -9.51 -27.12
N SER A 259 -7.25 -10.56 -26.36
CA SER A 259 -6.63 -11.88 -26.47
C SER A 259 -7.31 -12.78 -27.50
N ARG A 260 -8.53 -12.46 -27.89
CA ARG A 260 -9.32 -13.29 -28.80
C ARG A 260 -8.73 -13.30 -30.21
N ALA A 261 -8.69 -14.47 -30.82
CA ALA A 261 -8.23 -14.57 -32.21
C ALA A 261 -9.22 -13.91 -33.16
N PRO A 262 -8.74 -13.18 -34.19
CA PRO A 262 -9.61 -12.59 -35.20
C PRO A 262 -10.29 -13.67 -36.05
N LEU A 263 -11.44 -13.30 -36.60
CA LEU A 263 -12.20 -14.19 -37.50
C LEU A 263 -12.09 -13.70 -38.96
N PRO A 264 -12.03 -14.63 -39.93
CA PRO A 264 -11.97 -16.11 -39.80
C PRO A 264 -10.63 -16.59 -39.23
N LEU A 265 -10.63 -17.74 -38.52
CA LEU A 265 -9.41 -18.33 -38.00
C LEU A 265 -8.51 -18.79 -39.16
N THR A 266 -7.24 -18.40 -39.10
CA THR A 266 -6.23 -18.70 -40.13
C THR A 266 -4.97 -19.28 -39.51
N GLY A 267 -4.17 -19.96 -40.32
CA GLY A 267 -2.89 -20.56 -39.91
C GLY A 267 -2.89 -22.08 -39.91
N SER A 268 -1.93 -22.67 -39.21
CA SER A 268 -1.82 -24.14 -39.12
C SER A 268 -2.99 -24.74 -38.33
N PRO A 269 -3.29 -26.05 -38.52
CA PRO A 269 -4.32 -26.72 -37.72
C PRO A 269 -4.12 -26.59 -36.22
N THR A 270 -2.88 -26.61 -35.75
CA THR A 270 -2.54 -26.41 -34.33
C THR A 270 -2.84 -24.98 -33.85
N ALA A 271 -2.54 -23.97 -34.69
CA ALA A 271 -2.84 -22.57 -34.39
C ALA A 271 -4.37 -22.32 -34.33
N ILE A 272 -5.11 -22.87 -35.30
CA ILE A 272 -6.59 -22.81 -35.31
C ILE A 272 -7.17 -23.53 -34.09
N ALA A 273 -6.70 -24.72 -33.74
CA ALA A 273 -7.16 -25.45 -32.57
C ALA A 273 -6.91 -24.71 -31.26
N GLY A 274 -5.75 -24.06 -31.16
CA GLY A 274 -5.34 -23.29 -30.00
C GLY A 274 -5.84 -21.85 -29.93
N ALA A 275 -6.51 -21.37 -30.98
CA ALA A 275 -7.00 -19.98 -31.06
C ALA A 275 -7.92 -19.64 -29.87
N VAL A 276 -7.61 -18.54 -29.21
CA VAL A 276 -8.39 -18.07 -28.04
C VAL A 276 -9.72 -17.52 -28.55
N ARG A 277 -10.81 -18.02 -28.01
CA ARG A 277 -12.18 -17.60 -28.29
C ARG A 277 -12.73 -16.69 -27.22
N ASP A 278 -12.33 -16.95 -25.97
CA ASP A 278 -12.66 -16.11 -24.82
C ASP A 278 -11.57 -16.23 -23.76
N GLU A 279 -11.28 -15.13 -23.07
CA GLU A 279 -10.30 -15.09 -22.00
C GLU A 279 -10.72 -14.13 -20.92
N ASN A 280 -10.79 -14.64 -19.69
CA ASN A 280 -11.17 -13.86 -18.51
C ASN A 280 -10.14 -14.06 -17.42
N SER A 281 -9.96 -13.06 -16.61
CA SER A 281 -9.07 -13.12 -15.45
C SER A 281 -9.66 -12.39 -14.26
N SER A 282 -9.47 -12.97 -13.08
CA SER A 282 -9.81 -12.40 -11.80
C SER A 282 -8.56 -12.37 -10.92
N ARG A 283 -8.33 -11.27 -10.24
CA ARG A 283 -7.30 -11.13 -9.22
C ARG A 283 -7.92 -10.63 -7.94
N THR A 284 -7.62 -11.31 -6.84
CA THR A 284 -7.96 -10.87 -5.48
C THR A 284 -6.68 -10.67 -4.69
N MET A 285 -6.65 -9.66 -3.84
CA MET A 285 -5.57 -9.38 -2.90
C MET A 285 -6.19 -8.95 -1.59
N ASP A 286 -5.80 -9.57 -0.50
CA ASP A 286 -6.22 -9.19 0.84
C ASP A 286 -5.06 -9.14 1.81
N ARG A 287 -5.18 -8.27 2.81
CA ARG A 287 -4.27 -8.19 3.95
C ARG A 287 -5.03 -7.84 5.21
N SER A 288 -4.84 -8.66 6.24
CA SER A 288 -5.28 -8.40 7.60
C SER A 288 -4.09 -8.20 8.51
N ARG A 289 -4.11 -7.15 9.33
CA ARG A 289 -3.03 -6.80 10.23
C ARG A 289 -3.57 -6.45 11.61
N PHE A 290 -2.92 -7.02 12.63
CA PHE A 290 -3.03 -6.60 14.03
C PHE A 290 -1.68 -6.05 14.48
N THR A 291 -1.67 -4.91 15.16
CA THR A 291 -0.44 -4.37 15.77
C THR A 291 -0.70 -3.81 17.16
N TRP A 292 0.32 -3.91 18.01
CA TRP A 292 0.40 -3.23 19.28
C TRP A 292 1.73 -2.47 19.35
N ASP A 293 1.67 -1.15 19.53
CA ASP A 293 2.81 -0.25 19.80
C ASP A 293 2.68 0.28 21.21
N GLY A 294 3.67 0.00 22.06
CA GLY A 294 3.74 0.48 23.44
C GLY A 294 4.93 1.43 23.59
N ARG A 295 4.71 2.62 24.14
CA ARG A 295 5.74 3.62 24.43
C ARG A 295 5.71 3.95 25.91
N TYR A 296 6.90 3.94 26.53
CA TYR A 296 7.11 4.14 27.94
C TYR A 296 8.19 5.22 28.17
N THR A 297 7.86 6.22 28.96
CA THR A 297 8.84 7.19 29.49
C THR A 297 9.34 6.65 30.82
N LEU A 298 10.60 6.21 30.86
CA LEU A 298 11.15 5.51 32.01
C LEU A 298 11.90 6.44 32.95
N GLY A 299 12.66 7.41 32.41
CA GLY A 299 13.58 8.25 33.19
C GLY A 299 14.63 7.46 33.98
N ALA A 300 14.95 6.24 33.52
CA ALA A 300 15.90 5.35 34.16
C ALA A 300 17.35 5.72 33.82
N SER A 301 18.31 5.22 34.57
CA SER A 301 19.74 5.47 34.34
C SER A 301 20.19 4.94 32.98
N TRP A 302 19.59 3.85 32.50
CA TRP A 302 19.94 3.16 31.24
C TRP A 302 19.06 3.56 30.04
N ALA A 303 17.84 4.06 30.26
CA ALA A 303 16.96 4.51 29.19
C ALA A 303 16.00 5.61 29.66
N ASP A 304 15.77 6.60 28.80
CA ASP A 304 14.74 7.63 29.01
C ASP A 304 13.41 7.17 28.42
N GLN A 305 13.45 6.47 27.31
CA GLN A 305 12.26 5.95 26.61
C GLN A 305 12.49 4.48 26.20
N LEU A 306 11.38 3.73 26.20
CA LEU A 306 11.30 2.37 25.70
C LEU A 306 10.11 2.28 24.75
N GLN A 307 10.33 1.71 23.59
CA GLN A 307 9.26 1.37 22.64
C GLN A 307 9.23 -0.13 22.40
N THR A 308 8.04 -0.68 22.40
CA THR A 308 7.76 -2.08 22.09
C THR A 308 6.78 -2.15 20.93
N VAL A 309 7.02 -3.04 19.98
CA VAL A 309 6.13 -3.27 18.84
C VAL A 309 5.91 -4.75 18.66
N LEU A 310 4.65 -5.15 18.56
CA LEU A 310 4.25 -6.49 18.17
C LEU A 310 3.27 -6.37 16.99
N ALA A 311 3.49 -7.15 15.96
CA ALA A 311 2.61 -7.19 14.80
C ALA A 311 2.44 -8.60 14.28
N VAL A 312 1.23 -8.90 13.85
CA VAL A 312 0.86 -10.11 13.12
C VAL A 312 0.10 -9.68 11.89
N GLN A 313 0.47 -10.19 10.74
CA GLN A 313 -0.29 -9.97 9.53
C GLN A 313 -0.38 -11.23 8.69
N HIS A 314 -1.50 -11.37 8.02
CA HIS A 314 -1.75 -12.32 6.96
C HIS A 314 -2.03 -11.55 5.68
N ALA A 315 -1.40 -11.95 4.58
CA ALA A 315 -1.68 -11.41 3.27
C ALA A 315 -1.83 -12.55 2.27
N SER A 316 -2.79 -12.42 1.38
CA SER A 316 -2.98 -13.36 0.28
C SER A 316 -3.18 -12.63 -1.04
N SER A 317 -2.81 -13.28 -2.13
CA SER A 317 -3.13 -12.85 -3.48
C SER A 317 -3.40 -14.07 -4.33
N ARG A 318 -4.50 -14.06 -5.07
CA ARG A 318 -4.90 -15.11 -5.99
C ARG A 318 -5.18 -14.54 -7.36
N GLN A 319 -4.71 -15.20 -8.38
CA GLN A 319 -4.96 -14.86 -9.78
C GLN A 319 -5.54 -16.09 -10.49
N VAL A 320 -6.78 -15.95 -10.94
CA VAL A 320 -7.48 -17.00 -11.69
C VAL A 320 -7.69 -16.51 -13.11
N GLY A 321 -7.22 -17.30 -14.06
CA GLY A 321 -7.44 -17.02 -15.48
C GLY A 321 -8.09 -18.19 -16.18
N THR A 322 -9.07 -17.92 -17.04
CA THR A 322 -9.76 -18.90 -17.87
C THR A 322 -9.60 -18.55 -19.33
N SER A 323 -9.25 -19.53 -20.16
CA SER A 323 -9.12 -19.34 -21.60
C SER A 323 -9.85 -20.44 -22.34
N VAL A 324 -10.92 -20.04 -23.03
CA VAL A 324 -11.66 -20.89 -23.96
C VAL A 324 -10.93 -20.88 -25.31
N ARG A 325 -10.56 -22.05 -25.79
CA ARG A 325 -9.86 -22.24 -27.06
C ARG A 325 -10.77 -22.90 -28.08
N ASN A 326 -10.44 -22.76 -29.36
CA ASN A 326 -11.34 -23.18 -30.42
C ASN A 326 -11.76 -24.66 -30.33
N THR A 327 -10.80 -25.58 -30.37
CA THR A 327 -11.08 -27.03 -30.23
C THR A 327 -10.32 -27.69 -29.10
N LEU A 328 -9.37 -26.97 -28.46
CA LEU A 328 -8.65 -27.50 -27.31
C LEU A 328 -9.50 -27.34 -26.04
N PRO A 329 -9.27 -28.21 -25.02
CA PRO A 329 -9.97 -28.11 -23.74
C PRO A 329 -9.80 -26.74 -23.08
N LEU A 330 -10.78 -26.35 -22.28
CA LEU A 330 -10.69 -25.17 -21.41
C LEU A 330 -9.39 -25.18 -20.64
N ARG A 331 -8.70 -24.04 -20.65
CA ARG A 331 -7.51 -23.87 -19.84
C ARG A 331 -7.83 -22.95 -18.65
N VAL A 332 -7.60 -23.46 -17.45
CA VAL A 332 -7.71 -22.70 -16.22
C VAL A 332 -6.32 -22.61 -15.62
N ARG A 333 -5.96 -21.43 -15.15
CA ARG A 333 -4.78 -21.19 -14.32
C ARG A 333 -5.24 -20.54 -13.03
N ASP A 334 -4.84 -21.13 -11.94
CA ASP A 334 -5.13 -20.65 -10.60
C ASP A 334 -3.79 -20.57 -9.85
N ASN A 335 -3.35 -19.37 -9.58
CA ASN A 335 -2.10 -19.11 -8.89
C ASN A 335 -2.43 -18.35 -7.61
N SER A 336 -1.91 -18.82 -6.49
CA SER A 336 -2.05 -18.18 -5.20
C SER A 336 -0.71 -17.99 -4.51
N TYR A 337 -0.61 -16.94 -3.75
CA TYR A 337 0.51 -16.64 -2.86
C TYR A 337 -0.04 -16.12 -1.56
N SER A 338 0.46 -16.62 -0.45
CA SER A 338 0.13 -16.12 0.89
C SER A 338 1.38 -15.96 1.73
N GLU A 339 1.36 -15.01 2.64
CA GLU A 339 2.45 -14.73 3.55
C GLU A 339 1.89 -14.40 4.93
N ASP A 340 2.34 -15.16 5.94
CA ASP A 340 2.11 -14.87 7.35
C ASP A 340 3.36 -14.24 7.94
N THR A 341 3.22 -13.07 8.54
CA THR A 341 4.35 -12.31 9.08
C THR A 341 4.13 -12.00 10.55
N TRP A 342 5.15 -12.27 11.35
CA TRP A 342 5.25 -11.87 12.75
C TRP A 342 6.42 -10.90 12.88
N GLN A 343 6.17 -9.78 13.51
CA GLN A 343 7.22 -8.79 13.78
C GLN A 343 7.17 -8.40 15.25
N ALA A 344 8.33 -8.50 15.92
CA ALA A 344 8.52 -7.97 17.25
C ALA A 344 9.69 -6.98 17.23
N GLY A 345 9.57 -5.88 17.95
CA GLY A 345 10.60 -4.87 18.08
C GLY A 345 10.67 -4.34 19.49
N LEU A 346 11.88 -4.08 19.95
CA LEU A 346 12.18 -3.39 21.19
C LEU A 346 13.22 -2.34 20.90
N GLN A 347 12.99 -1.11 21.31
CA GLN A 347 13.91 0.00 21.14
C GLN A 347 13.99 0.77 22.46
N ALA A 348 15.21 0.98 22.96
CA ALA A 348 15.48 1.82 24.11
C ALA A 348 16.27 3.06 23.65
N GLU A 349 15.91 4.23 24.16
CA GLU A 349 16.59 5.48 23.86
C GLU A 349 17.12 6.13 25.12
N LYS A 350 18.36 6.62 25.05
CA LYS A 350 19.00 7.38 26.12
C LYS A 350 19.65 8.64 25.58
N THR A 351 19.33 9.78 26.16
CA THR A 351 19.98 11.05 25.85
C THR A 351 21.03 11.35 26.90
N LEU A 352 22.30 11.33 26.49
CA LEU A 352 23.43 11.72 27.33
C LEU A 352 23.78 13.18 27.05
N ARG A 353 23.81 14.01 28.09
CA ARG A 353 24.25 15.40 27.99
C ARG A 353 25.61 15.54 28.62
N THR A 354 26.57 16.08 27.87
CA THR A 354 27.92 16.36 28.38
C THR A 354 28.00 17.77 28.98
N PRO A 355 28.92 18.03 29.89
CA PRO A 355 29.11 19.36 30.47
C PRO A 355 29.39 20.49 29.44
N GLY A 356 29.82 20.14 28.24
CA GLY A 356 30.03 21.07 27.12
C GLY A 356 28.78 21.41 26.30
N GLY A 357 27.56 20.99 26.75
CA GLY A 357 26.29 21.28 26.08
C GLY A 357 25.96 20.33 24.92
N TRP A 358 26.78 19.34 24.62
CA TRP A 358 26.51 18.33 23.60
C TRP A 358 25.48 17.31 24.10
N ALA A 359 24.51 16.99 23.27
CA ALA A 359 23.55 15.94 23.53
C ALA A 359 23.80 14.76 22.57
N HIS A 360 24.02 13.58 23.11
CA HIS A 360 24.16 12.33 22.37
C HIS A 360 22.93 11.48 22.59
N LYS A 361 22.21 11.14 21.51
CA LYS A 361 21.11 10.22 21.55
C LYS A 361 21.62 8.82 21.19
N LEU A 362 21.50 7.89 22.13
CA LEU A 362 21.80 6.47 21.94
C LEU A 362 20.49 5.73 21.71
N THR A 363 20.45 4.85 20.73
CA THR A 363 19.29 4.03 20.40
C THR A 363 19.71 2.57 20.27
#